data_ffc9be94c990d11028da0eba3a70b18c
#
_entry.id   ffc9be94c990d11028da0eba3a70b18c
#
_cell.length_a   1.000
_cell.length_b   1.000
_cell.length_c   1.000
_cell.angle_alpha   90.00
_cell.angle_beta   90.00
_cell.angle_gamma   90.00
#
_symmetry.space_group_name_H-M   'P 1'
#
loop_
_entity.id
_entity.type
_entity.pdbx_description
1 polymer ?
#
loop_
_entity_poly.entity_id
_entity_poly.type
_entity_poly.pdbx_seq_one_letter_code
_entity_poly.pdbx_strand_id
1 'polypeptide(L)'
;MVPHLTQSGLRVIAPDLPGYGKSDKPAAREDYSYERQVEWMGQWLEENDFNNITVFGQDWGGLIGLRLVANHPDRFARVVISNTGLPYNPTTPEQVLQEIQHFRTDAPTPSLMAMQKAISGMPSGDPALKFAYWQKFCWESEQLPVGMMMQMMMERPSTPVMAVNFLMNQLGLFNYSPCRSDVAKAYDAPFPDASYKMGPRAMPSHVPTTSASASLAQQAAAWQFFETFEKPFLCAFADDDPVTKGGDKIFQDRVPGTKGLPHTEIKGGGHFVQERAPEQVAAVISQLIAST
;
A
#
# COMPACT_ATOMS: atom_id res chain seq x y z
N MET A 1 -9.12 3.05 -13.80
CA MET A 1 -9.22 4.42 -13.25
C MET A 1 -8.71 5.49 -14.22
N VAL A 2 -7.45 5.44 -14.71
CA VAL A 2 -6.88 6.46 -15.61
C VAL A 2 -7.78 6.82 -16.81
N PRO A 3 -8.33 5.86 -17.61
CA PRO A 3 -9.21 6.21 -18.74
C PRO A 3 -10.44 7.04 -18.33
N HIS A 4 -11.06 6.74 -17.17
CA HIS A 4 -12.23 7.47 -16.70
C HIS A 4 -11.89 8.92 -16.32
N LEU A 5 -10.75 9.14 -15.65
CA LEU A 5 -10.30 10.49 -15.28
C LEU A 5 -9.91 11.33 -16.49
N THR A 6 -9.21 10.72 -17.47
CA THR A 6 -8.80 11.44 -18.70
C THR A 6 -9.99 11.81 -19.59
N GLN A 7 -11.04 10.97 -19.62
CA GLN A 7 -12.30 11.30 -20.29
C GLN A 7 -13.00 12.52 -19.69
N SER A 8 -12.77 12.79 -18.40
CA SER A 8 -13.25 14.00 -17.71
C SER A 8 -12.36 15.24 -17.95
N GLY A 9 -11.39 15.16 -18.86
CA GLY A 9 -10.48 16.26 -19.20
C GLY A 9 -9.34 16.48 -18.21
N LEU A 10 -9.14 15.60 -17.25
CA LEU A 10 -8.08 15.70 -16.25
C LEU A 10 -6.74 15.22 -16.82
N ARG A 11 -5.65 15.94 -16.49
CA ARG A 11 -4.30 15.42 -16.65
C ARG A 11 -4.01 14.44 -15.51
N VAL A 12 -3.79 13.17 -15.85
CA VAL A 12 -3.51 12.11 -14.89
C VAL A 12 -2.03 11.73 -14.95
N ILE A 13 -1.38 11.68 -13.80
CA ILE A 13 0.02 11.29 -13.65
C ILE A 13 0.06 10.13 -12.65
N ALA A 14 0.60 9.00 -13.08
CA ALA A 14 0.74 7.79 -12.27
C ALA A 14 2.21 7.32 -12.36
N PRO A 15 3.10 7.82 -11.49
CA PRO A 15 4.49 7.42 -11.50
C PRO A 15 4.65 5.99 -10.98
N ASP A 16 5.53 5.23 -11.61
CA ASP A 16 6.03 4.00 -11.03
C ASP A 16 7.04 4.35 -9.94
N LEU A 17 6.82 3.90 -8.70
CA LEU A 17 7.76 4.11 -7.61
C LEU A 17 9.11 3.43 -7.91
N PRO A 18 10.27 3.98 -7.46
CA PRO A 18 11.54 3.26 -7.51
C PRO A 18 11.42 1.85 -6.91
N GLY A 19 11.87 0.85 -7.67
CA GLY A 19 11.69 -0.56 -7.32
C GLY A 19 10.49 -1.24 -7.96
N TYR A 20 9.62 -0.50 -8.69
CA TYR A 20 8.38 -1.01 -9.28
C TYR A 20 8.23 -0.60 -10.74
N GLY A 21 7.27 -1.20 -11.42
CA GLY A 21 6.88 -0.85 -12.78
C GLY A 21 8.07 -0.75 -13.74
N LYS A 22 8.20 0.38 -14.41
CA LYS A 22 9.28 0.70 -15.36
C LYS A 22 10.42 1.52 -14.73
N SER A 23 10.26 1.99 -13.49
CA SER A 23 11.30 2.72 -12.77
C SER A 23 12.51 1.84 -12.44
N ASP A 24 13.63 2.46 -12.18
CA ASP A 24 14.86 1.78 -11.76
C ASP A 24 14.64 0.95 -10.51
N LYS A 25 15.36 -0.17 -10.42
CA LYS A 25 15.26 -1.13 -9.33
C LYS A 25 16.62 -1.35 -8.69
N PRO A 26 16.96 -0.56 -7.64
CA PRO A 26 18.13 -0.84 -6.81
C PRO A 26 18.18 -2.31 -6.41
N ALA A 27 19.37 -2.92 -6.47
CA ALA A 27 19.51 -4.36 -6.39
C ALA A 27 19.63 -4.90 -4.95
N ALA A 28 19.79 -4.03 -3.96
CA ALA A 28 19.84 -4.41 -2.56
C ALA A 28 18.54 -3.99 -1.84
N ARG A 29 18.05 -4.83 -0.91
CA ARG A 29 16.88 -4.50 -0.08
C ARG A 29 17.12 -3.29 0.80
N GLU A 30 18.35 -3.12 1.23
CA GLU A 30 18.86 -2.05 2.08
C GLU A 30 18.85 -0.67 1.39
N ASP A 31 18.72 -0.66 0.05
CA ASP A 31 18.56 0.57 -0.73
C ASP A 31 17.16 1.18 -0.59
N TYR A 32 16.20 0.42 -0.08
CA TYR A 32 14.82 0.86 0.08
C TYR A 32 14.52 1.21 1.54
N SER A 33 13.86 2.33 1.73
CA SER A 33 13.21 2.69 2.98
C SER A 33 12.00 3.57 2.72
N TYR A 34 11.15 3.76 3.72
CA TYR A 34 10.01 4.68 3.60
C TYR A 34 10.51 6.11 3.31
N GLU A 35 11.50 6.56 4.05
CA GLU A 35 12.09 7.89 3.90
C GLU A 35 12.68 8.09 2.50
N ARG A 36 13.42 7.12 1.99
CA ARG A 36 13.97 7.18 0.62
C ARG A 36 12.89 7.25 -0.45
N GLN A 37 11.80 6.49 -0.31
CA GLN A 37 10.68 6.60 -1.25
C GLN A 37 10.06 7.99 -1.21
N VAL A 38 9.87 8.57 -0.03
CA VAL A 38 9.37 9.95 0.13
C VAL A 38 10.34 10.96 -0.48
N GLU A 39 11.65 10.80 -0.26
CA GLU A 39 12.68 11.67 -0.80
C GLU A 39 12.72 11.61 -2.34
N TRP A 40 12.80 10.42 -2.92
CA TRP A 40 12.80 10.26 -4.38
C TRP A 40 11.56 10.85 -5.04
N MET A 41 10.40 10.60 -4.45
CA MET A 41 9.16 11.15 -4.99
C MET A 41 9.01 12.65 -4.75
N GLY A 42 9.60 13.18 -3.67
CA GLY A 42 9.70 14.62 -3.42
C GLY A 42 10.56 15.32 -4.47
N GLN A 43 11.76 14.80 -4.73
CA GLN A 43 12.64 15.30 -5.79
C GLN A 43 11.96 15.25 -7.17
N TRP A 44 11.33 14.11 -7.50
CA TRP A 44 10.58 13.97 -8.73
C TRP A 44 9.45 15.00 -8.86
N LEU A 45 8.74 15.28 -7.76
CA LEU A 45 7.67 16.27 -7.70
C LEU A 45 8.21 17.70 -7.95
N GLU A 46 9.35 18.03 -7.37
CA GLU A 46 10.01 19.33 -7.52
C GLU A 46 10.60 19.54 -8.92
N GLU A 47 11.32 18.56 -9.45
CA GLU A 47 11.93 18.61 -10.78
C GLU A 47 10.91 18.79 -11.91
N ASN A 48 9.71 18.21 -11.73
CA ASN A 48 8.62 18.37 -12.70
C ASN A 48 7.75 19.61 -12.45
N ASP A 49 7.98 20.33 -11.38
CA ASP A 49 7.25 21.53 -10.95
C ASP A 49 5.72 21.36 -10.97
N PHE A 50 5.23 20.21 -10.51
CA PHE A 50 3.80 19.98 -10.43
C PHE A 50 3.16 20.78 -9.31
N ASN A 51 2.05 21.44 -9.65
CA ASN A 51 1.30 22.30 -8.73
C ASN A 51 -0.21 22.08 -8.91
N ASN A 52 -1.02 22.57 -7.97
CA ASN A 52 -2.49 22.40 -7.96
C ASN A 52 -2.90 20.92 -8.07
N ILE A 53 -2.20 20.05 -7.34
CA ILE A 53 -2.34 18.60 -7.43
C ILE A 53 -3.56 18.16 -6.62
N THR A 54 -4.38 17.30 -7.21
CA THR A 54 -5.27 16.40 -6.46
C THR A 54 -4.56 15.05 -6.35
N VAL A 55 -4.05 14.73 -5.17
CA VAL A 55 -3.42 13.43 -4.94
C VAL A 55 -4.48 12.38 -4.65
N PHE A 56 -4.37 11.21 -5.30
CA PHE A 56 -5.04 9.98 -4.91
C PHE A 56 -4.00 8.97 -4.42
N GLY A 57 -4.18 8.47 -3.20
CA GLY A 57 -3.27 7.52 -2.59
C GLY A 57 -3.97 6.28 -2.05
N GLN A 58 -3.46 5.09 -2.43
CA GLN A 58 -3.87 3.78 -1.93
C GLN A 58 -2.64 3.02 -1.45
N ASP A 59 -2.74 2.27 -0.36
CA ASP A 59 -1.65 1.48 0.23
C ASP A 59 -0.36 2.32 0.37
N TRP A 60 0.79 1.87 -0.12
CA TRP A 60 2.04 2.62 -0.13
C TRP A 60 1.95 3.96 -0.87
N GLY A 61 1.13 4.05 -1.93
CA GLY A 61 0.86 5.31 -2.61
C GLY A 61 0.19 6.33 -1.68
N GLY A 62 -0.63 5.87 -0.73
CA GLY A 62 -1.20 6.72 0.31
C GLY A 62 -0.19 7.09 1.39
N LEU A 63 0.59 6.13 1.90
CA LEU A 63 1.63 6.41 2.90
C LEU A 63 2.64 7.44 2.39
N ILE A 64 3.17 7.24 1.17
CA ILE A 64 4.13 8.16 0.55
C ILE A 64 3.44 9.48 0.19
N GLY A 65 2.26 9.44 -0.43
CA GLY A 65 1.51 10.61 -0.86
C GLY A 65 1.17 11.54 0.30
N LEU A 66 0.72 11.01 1.44
CA LEU A 66 0.46 11.81 2.65
C LEU A 66 1.73 12.50 3.17
N ARG A 67 2.86 11.81 3.15
CA ARG A 67 4.14 12.41 3.54
C ARG A 67 4.57 13.51 2.55
N LEU A 68 4.32 13.33 1.25
CA LEU A 68 4.56 14.37 0.24
C LEU A 68 3.69 15.60 0.47
N VAL A 69 2.39 15.41 0.78
CA VAL A 69 1.49 16.51 1.13
C VAL A 69 2.00 17.29 2.35
N ALA A 70 2.44 16.57 3.39
CA ALA A 70 2.97 17.22 4.59
C ALA A 70 4.28 17.97 4.34
N ASN A 71 5.16 17.48 3.45
CA ASN A 71 6.44 18.09 3.13
C ASN A 71 6.34 19.23 2.11
N HIS A 72 5.36 19.19 1.20
CA HIS A 72 5.19 20.14 0.10
C HIS A 72 3.74 20.66 -0.01
N PRO A 73 3.14 21.19 1.07
CA PRO A 73 1.70 21.46 1.17
C PRO A 73 1.16 22.43 0.12
N ASP A 74 2.00 23.35 -0.36
CA ASP A 74 1.59 24.37 -1.32
C ASP A 74 1.34 23.80 -2.72
N ARG A 75 1.93 22.64 -3.05
CA ARG A 75 1.76 21.97 -4.33
C ARG A 75 0.41 21.23 -4.45
N PHE A 76 -0.21 20.88 -3.32
CA PHE A 76 -1.43 20.09 -3.28
C PHE A 76 -2.66 20.96 -3.00
N ALA A 77 -3.64 20.86 -3.88
CA ALA A 77 -4.93 21.52 -3.70
C ALA A 77 -5.94 20.62 -2.95
N ARG A 78 -5.88 19.30 -3.18
CA ARG A 78 -6.84 18.34 -2.62
C ARG A 78 -6.16 17.01 -2.35
N VAL A 79 -6.70 16.28 -1.39
CA VAL A 79 -6.27 14.91 -1.03
C VAL A 79 -7.47 13.97 -1.13
N VAL A 80 -7.28 12.84 -1.80
CA VAL A 80 -8.20 11.70 -1.79
C VAL A 80 -7.41 10.47 -1.36
N ILE A 81 -7.86 9.81 -0.32
CA ILE A 81 -7.25 8.56 0.13
C ILE A 81 -8.24 7.40 0.07
N SER A 82 -7.71 6.23 -0.21
CA SER A 82 -8.45 4.98 -0.18
C SER A 82 -7.55 3.85 0.29
N ASN A 83 -8.06 2.98 1.15
CA ASN A 83 -7.39 1.75 1.57
C ASN A 83 -5.91 1.94 1.91
N THR A 84 -5.65 2.92 2.75
CA THR A 84 -4.31 3.32 3.20
C THR A 84 -4.35 3.80 4.65
N GLY A 85 -3.21 4.27 5.15
CA GLY A 85 -3.10 4.82 6.48
C GLY A 85 -1.92 5.79 6.61
N LEU A 86 -1.82 6.38 7.78
CA LEU A 86 -0.63 7.05 8.26
C LEU A 86 -0.29 6.43 9.62
N PRO A 87 0.23 5.17 9.64
CA PRO A 87 0.38 4.41 10.86
C PRO A 87 1.35 5.11 11.82
N TYR A 88 0.89 5.30 13.04
CA TYR A 88 1.66 5.90 14.12
C TYR A 88 1.34 5.19 15.44
N ASN A 89 2.27 4.42 15.95
CA ASN A 89 2.14 3.68 17.20
C ASN A 89 3.30 4.04 18.15
N PRO A 90 3.17 5.13 18.93
CA PRO A 90 4.24 5.61 19.80
C PRO A 90 4.44 4.75 21.06
N THR A 91 3.47 3.89 21.38
CA THR A 91 3.46 3.09 22.60
C THR A 91 3.15 1.62 22.27
N THR A 92 4.19 0.83 22.02
CA THR A 92 4.05 -0.62 21.87
C THR A 92 4.51 -1.28 23.16
N PRO A 93 3.72 -2.21 23.74
CA PRO A 93 4.17 -2.94 24.94
C PRO A 93 5.50 -3.65 24.71
N GLU A 94 6.38 -3.58 25.69
CA GLU A 94 7.74 -4.17 25.62
C GLU A 94 7.69 -5.67 25.28
N GLN A 95 6.72 -6.39 25.84
CA GLN A 95 6.52 -7.81 25.53
C GLN A 95 6.25 -8.03 24.03
N VAL A 96 5.43 -7.18 23.39
CA VAL A 96 5.13 -7.27 21.97
C VAL A 96 6.37 -6.98 21.11
N LEU A 97 7.18 -5.99 21.51
CA LEU A 97 8.46 -5.71 20.83
C LEU A 97 9.40 -6.90 20.91
N GLN A 98 9.52 -7.53 22.08
CA GLN A 98 10.35 -8.72 22.28
C GLN A 98 9.84 -9.92 21.47
N GLU A 99 8.53 -10.15 21.43
CA GLU A 99 7.91 -11.21 20.62
C GLU A 99 8.17 -11.00 19.12
N ILE A 100 8.02 -9.77 18.62
CA ILE A 100 8.32 -9.43 17.23
C ILE A 100 9.80 -9.62 16.94
N GLN A 101 10.68 -9.15 17.82
CA GLN A 101 12.13 -9.30 17.65
C GLN A 101 12.52 -10.78 17.62
N HIS A 102 12.06 -11.56 18.59
CA HIS A 102 12.31 -13.01 18.63
C HIS A 102 11.78 -13.71 17.37
N PHE A 103 10.57 -13.38 16.94
CA PHE A 103 10.01 -13.92 15.69
C PHE A 103 10.88 -13.55 14.47
N ARG A 104 11.38 -12.31 14.38
CA ARG A 104 12.23 -11.88 13.26
C ARG A 104 13.58 -12.57 13.24
N THR A 105 14.22 -12.79 14.39
CA THR A 105 15.58 -13.34 14.47
C THR A 105 15.63 -14.87 14.50
N ASP A 106 14.74 -15.51 15.27
CA ASP A 106 14.88 -16.91 15.64
C ASP A 106 13.85 -17.84 14.97
N ALA A 107 12.71 -17.31 14.55
CA ALA A 107 11.72 -18.14 13.87
C ALA A 107 12.13 -18.41 12.40
N PRO A 108 11.82 -19.58 11.85
CA PRO A 108 12.03 -19.86 10.44
C PRO A 108 11.17 -18.91 9.58
N THR A 109 11.62 -18.66 8.35
CA THR A 109 10.83 -17.91 7.36
C THR A 109 9.46 -18.56 7.18
N PRO A 110 8.35 -17.82 7.39
CA PRO A 110 7.03 -18.40 7.23
C PRO A 110 6.77 -18.79 5.77
N SER A 111 6.08 -19.90 5.56
CA SER A 111 5.56 -20.23 4.23
C SER A 111 4.43 -19.24 3.84
N LEU A 112 4.14 -19.13 2.54
CA LEU A 112 3.02 -18.30 2.05
C LEU A 112 1.71 -18.67 2.75
N MET A 113 1.44 -19.96 2.99
CA MET A 113 0.25 -20.43 3.67
C MET A 113 0.24 -20.05 5.17
N ALA A 114 1.39 -20.15 5.85
CA ALA A 114 1.52 -19.73 7.24
C ALA A 114 1.31 -18.22 7.41
N MET A 115 1.89 -17.43 6.51
CA MET A 115 1.70 -15.99 6.45
C MET A 115 0.22 -15.63 6.24
N GLN A 116 -0.45 -16.22 5.26
CA GLN A 116 -1.86 -15.97 5.00
C GLN A 116 -2.74 -16.33 6.21
N LYS A 117 -2.48 -17.48 6.85
CA LYS A 117 -3.18 -17.89 8.06
C LYS A 117 -2.96 -16.89 9.21
N ALA A 118 -1.75 -16.37 9.35
CA ALA A 118 -1.46 -15.37 10.38
C ALA A 118 -2.24 -14.06 10.15
N ILE A 119 -2.31 -13.58 8.90
CA ILE A 119 -3.03 -12.34 8.57
C ILE A 119 -4.54 -12.51 8.68
N SER A 120 -5.09 -13.62 8.15
CA SER A 120 -6.55 -13.82 8.02
C SER A 120 -7.19 -14.57 9.19
N GLY A 121 -6.44 -15.31 9.97
CA GLY A 121 -6.97 -16.36 10.83
C GLY A 121 -6.62 -16.33 12.32
N MET A 122 -5.86 -15.35 12.80
CA MET A 122 -5.58 -15.25 14.26
C MET A 122 -6.61 -14.33 14.95
N PRO A 123 -7.59 -14.88 15.69
CA PRO A 123 -8.59 -14.07 16.41
C PRO A 123 -7.99 -13.28 17.57
N SER A 124 -6.86 -13.76 18.12
CA SER A 124 -6.18 -13.17 19.27
C SER A 124 -4.70 -12.98 18.95
N GLY A 125 -4.23 -11.76 18.98
CA GLY A 125 -2.82 -11.41 18.81
C GLY A 125 -2.68 -9.95 18.44
N ASP A 126 -1.57 -9.34 18.83
CA ASP A 126 -1.27 -7.96 18.50
C ASP A 126 -1.22 -7.78 16.95
N PRO A 127 -1.86 -6.76 16.39
CA PRO A 127 -1.84 -6.51 14.94
C PRO A 127 -0.41 -6.37 14.38
N ALA A 128 0.51 -5.80 15.15
CA ALA A 128 1.90 -5.65 14.71
C ALA A 128 2.62 -7.01 14.59
N LEU A 129 2.33 -7.96 15.48
CA LEU A 129 2.87 -9.31 15.36
C LEU A 129 2.30 -10.05 14.15
N LYS A 130 1.00 -9.91 13.87
CA LYS A 130 0.40 -10.47 12.65
C LYS A 130 1.05 -9.91 11.39
N PHE A 131 1.30 -8.61 11.39
CA PHE A 131 1.94 -7.94 10.26
C PHE A 131 3.42 -8.35 10.12
N ALA A 132 4.10 -8.70 11.21
CA ALA A 132 5.47 -9.22 11.18
C ALA A 132 5.62 -10.50 10.34
N TYR A 133 4.57 -11.34 10.25
CA TYR A 133 4.57 -12.51 9.35
C TYR A 133 4.68 -12.09 7.88
N TRP A 134 3.94 -11.06 7.47
CA TRP A 134 4.02 -10.50 6.13
C TRP A 134 5.41 -9.90 5.87
N GLN A 135 5.92 -9.11 6.81
CA GLN A 135 7.24 -8.49 6.72
C GLN A 135 8.34 -9.53 6.55
N LYS A 136 8.37 -10.54 7.42
CA LYS A 136 9.39 -11.60 7.38
C LYS A 136 9.27 -12.46 6.12
N PHE A 137 8.05 -12.81 5.71
CA PHE A 137 7.82 -13.53 4.45
C PHE A 137 8.36 -12.75 3.25
N CYS A 138 8.04 -11.48 3.11
CA CYS A 138 8.53 -10.68 1.99
C CYS A 138 10.05 -10.53 2.03
N TRP A 139 10.62 -10.29 3.19
CA TRP A 139 12.05 -10.06 3.34
C TRP A 139 12.88 -11.29 3.06
N GLU A 140 12.50 -12.46 3.55
CA GLU A 140 13.33 -13.65 3.61
C GLU A 140 12.95 -14.76 2.61
N SER A 141 11.70 -14.82 2.14
CA SER A 141 11.25 -15.92 1.29
C SER A 141 12.18 -16.10 0.08
N GLU A 142 12.55 -17.33 -0.22
CA GLU A 142 13.38 -17.64 -1.38
C GLU A 142 12.75 -17.15 -2.68
N GLN A 143 11.44 -17.38 -2.81
CA GLN A 143 10.65 -16.90 -3.94
C GLN A 143 9.52 -16.00 -3.43
N LEU A 144 9.50 -14.74 -3.89
CA LEU A 144 8.37 -13.84 -3.69
C LEU A 144 7.45 -13.93 -4.91
N PRO A 145 6.29 -14.64 -4.83
CA PRO A 145 5.40 -14.86 -5.97
C PRO A 145 4.44 -13.70 -6.18
N VAL A 146 4.96 -12.55 -6.62
CA VAL A 146 4.20 -11.29 -6.74
C VAL A 146 2.90 -11.50 -7.53
N GLY A 147 2.99 -12.02 -8.76
CA GLY A 147 1.81 -12.19 -9.61
C GLY A 147 0.78 -13.14 -9.01
N MET A 148 1.22 -14.25 -8.38
CA MET A 148 0.28 -15.17 -7.72
C MET A 148 -0.45 -14.51 -6.56
N MET A 149 0.25 -13.73 -5.75
CA MET A 149 -0.33 -13.01 -4.62
C MET A 149 -1.35 -11.97 -5.12
N MET A 150 -1.02 -11.23 -6.17
CA MET A 150 -1.93 -10.25 -6.77
C MET A 150 -3.16 -10.92 -7.39
N GLN A 151 -2.98 -12.04 -8.10
CA GLN A 151 -4.10 -12.83 -8.60
C GLN A 151 -5.05 -13.25 -7.48
N MET A 152 -4.51 -13.73 -6.36
CA MET A 152 -5.32 -14.15 -5.21
C MET A 152 -6.10 -13.00 -4.58
N MET A 153 -5.48 -11.84 -4.43
CA MET A 153 -6.11 -10.68 -3.80
C MET A 153 -7.16 -10.01 -4.69
N MET A 154 -6.92 -9.96 -5.99
CA MET A 154 -7.78 -9.24 -6.94
C MET A 154 -8.91 -10.10 -7.50
N GLU A 155 -8.62 -11.35 -7.87
CA GLU A 155 -9.57 -12.22 -8.55
C GLU A 155 -10.32 -13.17 -7.62
N ARG A 156 -9.76 -13.43 -6.40
CA ARG A 156 -10.31 -14.40 -5.43
C ARG A 156 -10.62 -15.74 -6.11
N PRO A 157 -9.63 -16.38 -6.73
CA PRO A 157 -9.86 -17.59 -7.54
C PRO A 157 -10.43 -18.73 -6.71
N SER A 158 -11.11 -19.65 -7.38
CA SER A 158 -11.68 -20.83 -6.72
C SER A 158 -10.60 -21.73 -6.09
N THR A 159 -10.99 -22.52 -5.09
CA THR A 159 -10.05 -23.40 -4.38
C THR A 159 -9.22 -24.31 -5.30
N PRO A 160 -9.77 -24.97 -6.35
CA PRO A 160 -8.97 -25.77 -7.27
C PRO A 160 -7.91 -24.95 -8.02
N VAL A 161 -8.24 -23.75 -8.48
CA VAL A 161 -7.30 -22.83 -9.15
C VAL A 161 -6.18 -22.43 -8.20
N MET A 162 -6.53 -22.10 -6.96
CA MET A 162 -5.54 -21.78 -5.93
C MET A 162 -4.61 -22.98 -5.67
N ALA A 163 -5.14 -24.18 -5.51
CA ALA A 163 -4.35 -25.39 -5.26
C ALA A 163 -3.34 -25.68 -6.38
N VAL A 164 -3.76 -25.54 -7.64
CA VAL A 164 -2.86 -25.69 -8.80
C VAL A 164 -1.76 -24.62 -8.76
N ASN A 165 -2.11 -23.35 -8.57
CA ASN A 165 -1.14 -22.28 -8.52
C ASN A 165 -0.15 -22.44 -7.35
N PHE A 166 -0.62 -22.88 -6.17
CA PHE A 166 0.26 -23.17 -5.03
C PHE A 166 1.24 -24.30 -5.33
N LEU A 167 0.76 -25.41 -5.91
CA LEU A 167 1.62 -26.53 -6.28
C LEU A 167 2.67 -26.10 -7.31
N MET A 168 2.26 -25.40 -8.36
CA MET A 168 3.18 -24.89 -9.37
C MET A 168 4.20 -23.91 -8.79
N ASN A 169 3.79 -23.07 -7.84
CA ASN A 169 4.73 -22.17 -7.17
C ASN A 169 5.75 -22.94 -6.31
N GLN A 170 5.32 -23.95 -5.57
CA GLN A 170 6.25 -24.78 -4.78
C GLN A 170 7.29 -25.50 -5.64
N LEU A 171 6.93 -25.87 -6.86
CA LEU A 171 7.80 -26.50 -7.85
C LEU A 171 8.67 -25.48 -8.62
N GLY A 172 8.54 -24.17 -8.35
CA GLY A 172 9.23 -23.12 -9.11
C GLY A 172 8.67 -22.93 -10.53
N LEU A 173 7.49 -23.47 -10.81
CA LEU A 173 6.87 -23.53 -12.13
C LEU A 173 5.64 -22.63 -12.26
N PHE A 174 5.43 -21.67 -11.38
CA PHE A 174 4.24 -20.81 -11.41
C PHE A 174 4.07 -20.10 -12.76
N ASN A 175 5.17 -19.70 -13.40
CA ASN A 175 5.16 -19.07 -14.72
C ASN A 175 4.53 -19.94 -15.82
N TYR A 176 4.48 -21.26 -15.62
CA TYR A 176 3.88 -22.23 -16.54
C TYR A 176 2.54 -22.77 -16.02
N SER A 177 2.00 -22.22 -14.94
CA SER A 177 0.72 -22.67 -14.42
C SER A 177 -0.41 -22.41 -15.42
N PRO A 178 -1.23 -23.45 -15.73
CA PRO A 178 -2.39 -23.26 -16.59
C PRO A 178 -3.47 -22.37 -15.96
N CYS A 179 -3.38 -22.12 -14.65
CA CYS A 179 -4.30 -21.27 -13.89
C CYS A 179 -3.74 -19.86 -13.63
N ARG A 180 -2.59 -19.52 -14.22
CA ARG A 180 -2.00 -18.18 -14.11
C ARG A 180 -2.77 -17.18 -14.96
N SER A 181 -3.37 -16.18 -14.33
CA SER A 181 -4.20 -15.18 -15.01
C SER A 181 -3.37 -14.07 -15.67
N ASP A 182 -4.03 -13.24 -16.47
CA ASP A 182 -3.40 -12.05 -17.06
C ASP A 182 -3.04 -11.00 -15.99
N VAL A 183 -3.77 -10.93 -14.89
CA VAL A 183 -3.39 -10.13 -13.72
C VAL A 183 -2.04 -10.60 -13.18
N ALA A 184 -1.88 -11.91 -12.93
CA ALA A 184 -0.61 -12.44 -12.45
C ALA A 184 0.55 -12.15 -13.41
N LYS A 185 0.34 -12.28 -14.72
CA LYS A 185 1.34 -11.98 -15.75
C LYS A 185 1.73 -10.50 -15.73
N ALA A 186 0.75 -9.60 -15.64
CA ALA A 186 0.98 -8.16 -15.63
C ALA A 186 1.78 -7.72 -14.40
N TYR A 187 1.46 -8.27 -13.23
CA TYR A 187 2.17 -7.93 -11.98
C TYR A 187 3.54 -8.60 -11.84
N ASP A 188 3.81 -9.70 -12.55
CA ASP A 188 5.15 -10.28 -12.64
C ASP A 188 6.03 -9.60 -13.70
N ALA A 189 5.43 -8.95 -14.70
CA ALA A 189 6.17 -8.36 -15.84
C ALA A 189 7.30 -7.40 -15.44
N PRO A 190 7.18 -6.55 -14.39
CA PRO A 190 8.27 -5.69 -13.94
C PRO A 190 9.45 -6.44 -13.30
N PHE A 191 9.29 -7.73 -13.00
CA PHE A 191 10.21 -8.53 -12.19
C PHE A 191 10.66 -9.78 -12.92
N PRO A 192 11.54 -9.67 -13.95
CA PRO A 192 11.95 -10.82 -14.76
C PRO A 192 12.66 -11.92 -13.95
N ASP A 193 13.34 -11.54 -12.85
CA ASP A 193 13.96 -12.47 -11.92
C ASP A 193 13.94 -11.91 -10.47
N ALA A 194 14.56 -12.64 -9.54
CA ALA A 194 14.55 -12.31 -8.12
C ALA A 194 15.28 -11.00 -7.79
N SER A 195 16.28 -10.60 -8.57
CA SER A 195 17.07 -9.38 -8.33
C SER A 195 16.24 -8.11 -8.53
N TYR A 196 15.20 -8.16 -9.35
CA TYR A 196 14.28 -7.05 -9.58
C TYR A 196 13.22 -6.89 -8.47
N LYS A 197 13.12 -7.84 -7.53
CA LYS A 197 12.08 -7.85 -6.48
C LYS A 197 12.51 -7.20 -5.17
N MET A 198 13.62 -6.46 -5.12
CA MET A 198 14.14 -5.90 -3.86
C MET A 198 13.18 -4.86 -3.25
N GLY A 199 12.53 -4.02 -4.06
CA GLY A 199 11.49 -3.11 -3.59
C GLY A 199 10.30 -3.82 -2.93
N PRO A 200 9.59 -4.75 -3.62
CA PRO A 200 8.50 -5.54 -3.01
C PRO A 200 8.93 -6.35 -1.79
N ARG A 201 10.20 -6.76 -1.69
CA ARG A 201 10.73 -7.46 -0.51
C ARG A 201 10.92 -6.54 0.68
N ALA A 202 11.47 -5.36 0.46
CA ALA A 202 11.87 -4.45 1.52
C ALA A 202 10.70 -3.64 2.09
N MET A 203 9.84 -3.10 1.21
CA MET A 203 8.84 -2.11 1.61
C MET A 203 7.89 -2.56 2.73
N PRO A 204 7.39 -3.81 2.79
CA PRO A 204 6.57 -4.24 3.93
C PRO A 204 7.23 -4.05 5.29
N SER A 205 8.57 -4.21 5.37
CA SER A 205 9.32 -4.06 6.62
C SER A 205 9.44 -2.59 7.08
N HIS A 206 9.13 -1.65 6.20
CA HIS A 206 9.16 -0.22 6.51
C HIS A 206 7.81 0.38 6.90
N VAL A 207 6.73 -0.42 6.92
CA VAL A 207 5.45 0.04 7.49
C VAL A 207 5.61 0.22 9.00
N PRO A 208 5.36 1.43 9.56
CA PRO A 208 5.63 1.73 10.97
C PRO A 208 4.54 1.15 11.88
N THR A 209 4.66 -0.12 12.20
CA THR A 209 3.70 -0.87 13.02
C THR A 209 3.95 -0.80 14.52
N THR A 210 5.14 -0.36 14.94
CA THR A 210 5.54 -0.33 16.36
C THR A 210 6.27 0.95 16.73
N SER A 211 6.44 1.18 18.02
CA SER A 211 7.23 2.30 18.57
C SER A 211 8.74 2.22 18.22
N ALA A 212 9.23 1.06 17.80
CA ALA A 212 10.61 0.88 17.34
C ALA A 212 10.79 1.17 15.83
N SER A 213 9.75 1.60 15.13
CA SER A 213 9.83 1.86 13.69
C SER A 213 10.68 3.10 13.39
N ALA A 214 11.58 2.99 12.40
CA ALA A 214 12.53 4.06 12.04
C ALA A 214 11.85 5.37 11.62
N SER A 215 10.68 5.29 10.98
CA SER A 215 9.90 6.44 10.50
C SER A 215 8.95 7.06 11.53
N LEU A 216 9.00 6.63 12.81
CA LEU A 216 8.02 7.05 13.81
C LEU A 216 7.97 8.57 14.03
N ALA A 217 9.13 9.22 14.09
CA ALA A 217 9.23 10.67 14.29
C ALA A 217 8.62 11.45 13.13
N GLN A 218 8.85 10.98 11.89
CA GLN A 218 8.31 11.59 10.70
C GLN A 218 6.79 11.37 10.58
N GLN A 219 6.30 10.22 11.04
CA GLN A 219 4.85 9.97 11.11
C GLN A 219 4.18 10.90 12.14
N ALA A 220 4.83 11.13 13.29
CA ALA A 220 4.35 12.11 14.27
C ALA A 220 4.26 13.51 13.66
N ALA A 221 5.31 13.96 12.97
CA ALA A 221 5.33 15.27 12.32
C ALA A 221 4.24 15.40 11.24
N ALA A 222 4.04 14.35 10.43
CA ALA A 222 2.98 14.34 9.44
C ALA A 222 1.58 14.42 10.08
N TRP A 223 1.34 13.71 11.20
CA TRP A 223 0.08 13.84 11.93
C TRP A 223 -0.12 15.25 12.51
N GLN A 224 0.90 15.86 13.10
CA GLN A 224 0.82 17.24 13.57
C GLN A 224 0.43 18.20 12.45
N PHE A 225 0.96 18.02 11.25
CA PHE A 225 0.57 18.77 10.07
C PHE A 225 -0.89 18.54 9.70
N PHE A 226 -1.33 17.27 9.59
CA PHE A 226 -2.69 16.95 9.17
C PHE A 226 -3.76 17.39 10.17
N GLU A 227 -3.45 17.49 11.45
CA GLU A 227 -4.35 18.04 12.47
C GLU A 227 -4.70 19.51 12.27
N THR A 228 -3.94 20.21 11.43
CA THR A 228 -4.21 21.61 11.04
C THR A 228 -4.52 21.77 9.55
N PHE A 229 -4.62 20.68 8.81
CA PHE A 229 -4.82 20.71 7.35
C PHE A 229 -6.27 20.96 7.00
N GLU A 230 -6.57 22.12 6.37
CA GLU A 230 -7.92 22.58 6.05
C GLU A 230 -8.32 22.36 4.58
N LYS A 231 -7.35 22.10 3.68
CA LYS A 231 -7.67 21.84 2.27
C LYS A 231 -8.51 20.57 2.12
N PRO A 232 -9.34 20.44 1.06
CA PRO A 232 -10.23 19.29 0.89
C PRO A 232 -9.50 17.96 1.01
N PHE A 233 -9.95 17.13 1.97
CA PHE A 233 -9.39 15.82 2.27
C PHE A 233 -10.51 14.77 2.31
N LEU A 234 -10.63 13.96 1.27
CA LEU A 234 -11.71 13.00 1.10
C LEU A 234 -11.24 11.57 1.32
N CYS A 235 -12.01 10.81 2.10
CA CYS A 235 -11.81 9.40 2.32
C CYS A 235 -12.80 8.59 1.46
N ALA A 236 -12.28 7.64 0.66
CA ALA A 236 -13.06 6.78 -0.22
C ALA A 236 -12.60 5.32 -0.08
N PHE A 237 -12.89 4.71 1.07
CA PHE A 237 -12.41 3.36 1.43
C PHE A 237 -13.36 2.27 0.96
N ALA A 238 -12.82 1.09 0.62
CA ALA A 238 -13.63 -0.06 0.24
C ALA A 238 -14.29 -0.72 1.45
N ASP A 239 -15.54 -1.15 1.27
CA ASP A 239 -16.34 -1.82 2.31
C ASP A 239 -15.85 -3.24 2.62
N ASP A 240 -15.08 -3.84 1.73
CA ASP A 240 -14.60 -5.21 1.81
C ASP A 240 -13.05 -5.33 1.81
N ASP A 241 -12.35 -4.23 2.13
CA ASP A 241 -10.89 -4.28 2.28
C ASP A 241 -10.48 -5.06 3.55
N PRO A 242 -9.75 -6.17 3.43
CA PRO A 242 -9.33 -6.96 4.58
C PRO A 242 -8.18 -6.33 5.38
N VAL A 243 -7.53 -5.28 4.85
CA VAL A 243 -6.31 -4.70 5.42
C VAL A 243 -6.60 -3.42 6.19
N THR A 244 -7.33 -2.49 5.59
CA THR A 244 -7.49 -1.12 6.13
C THR A 244 -8.93 -0.71 6.41
N LYS A 245 -9.89 -1.65 6.36
CA LYS A 245 -11.31 -1.36 6.63
C LYS A 245 -11.49 -0.59 7.95
N GLY A 246 -12.18 0.55 7.86
CA GLY A 246 -12.44 1.43 8.99
C GLY A 246 -11.28 2.39 9.32
N GLY A 247 -10.18 2.34 8.57
CA GLY A 247 -9.04 3.25 8.71
C GLY A 247 -9.32 4.68 8.27
N ASP A 248 -10.40 4.90 7.52
CA ASP A 248 -10.90 6.23 7.15
C ASP A 248 -11.31 7.08 8.36
N LYS A 249 -11.81 6.46 9.42
CA LYS A 249 -12.34 7.16 10.60
C LYS A 249 -11.29 8.02 11.30
N ILE A 250 -10.06 7.52 11.44
CA ILE A 250 -9.01 8.28 12.10
C ILE A 250 -8.70 9.60 11.37
N PHE A 251 -8.80 9.60 10.03
CA PHE A 251 -8.62 10.82 9.25
C PHE A 251 -9.82 11.76 9.38
N GLN A 252 -11.04 11.23 9.33
CA GLN A 252 -12.26 12.01 9.49
C GLN A 252 -12.35 12.67 10.88
N ASP A 253 -11.85 12.00 11.90
CA ASP A 253 -11.83 12.51 13.27
C ASP A 253 -10.75 13.58 13.50
N ARG A 254 -9.59 13.47 12.85
CA ARG A 254 -8.40 14.27 13.18
C ARG A 254 -8.07 15.36 12.15
N VAL A 255 -8.49 15.22 10.88
CA VAL A 255 -8.10 16.14 9.80
C VAL A 255 -9.23 17.14 9.53
N PRO A 256 -9.06 18.45 9.82
CA PRO A 256 -10.11 19.46 9.60
C PRO A 256 -10.64 19.51 8.18
N GLY A 257 -9.78 19.32 7.17
CA GLY A 257 -10.14 19.33 5.75
C GLY A 257 -11.11 18.22 5.31
N THR A 258 -11.44 17.27 6.18
CA THR A 258 -12.47 16.24 5.91
C THR A 258 -13.89 16.75 6.14
N LYS A 259 -14.06 17.80 6.96
CA LYS A 259 -15.37 18.25 7.40
C LYS A 259 -16.26 18.73 6.25
N GLY A 260 -17.50 18.23 6.22
CA GLY A 260 -18.48 18.63 5.22
C GLY A 260 -18.31 18.00 3.84
N LEU A 261 -17.31 17.14 3.66
CA LEU A 261 -17.12 16.42 2.41
C LEU A 261 -17.94 15.10 2.37
N PRO A 262 -18.38 14.67 1.17
CA PRO A 262 -19.17 13.46 1.00
C PRO A 262 -18.25 12.22 0.99
N HIS A 263 -17.71 11.85 2.15
CA HIS A 263 -16.92 10.62 2.27
C HIS A 263 -17.69 9.43 1.75
N THR A 264 -17.05 8.62 0.92
CA THR A 264 -17.74 7.59 0.14
C THR A 264 -17.17 6.22 0.44
N GLU A 265 -18.06 5.27 0.69
CA GLU A 265 -17.69 3.85 0.77
C GLU A 265 -17.72 3.23 -0.62
N ILE A 266 -16.57 2.74 -1.09
CA ILE A 266 -16.41 2.08 -2.39
C ILE A 266 -16.88 0.63 -2.27
N LYS A 267 -17.91 0.27 -3.03
CA LYS A 267 -18.53 -1.06 -2.96
C LYS A 267 -17.73 -2.11 -3.73
N GLY A 268 -17.38 -3.19 -3.03
CA GLY A 268 -16.68 -4.35 -3.62
C GLY A 268 -15.27 -4.04 -4.12
N GLY A 269 -14.66 -2.94 -3.67
CA GLY A 269 -13.35 -2.47 -4.12
C GLY A 269 -12.17 -3.36 -3.71
N GLY A 270 -12.33 -4.18 -2.65
CA GLY A 270 -11.23 -4.92 -2.07
C GLY A 270 -10.08 -4.02 -1.65
N HIS A 271 -8.88 -4.58 -1.48
CA HIS A 271 -7.73 -3.77 -1.10
C HIS A 271 -7.26 -2.87 -2.25
N PHE A 272 -7.20 -3.38 -3.48
CA PHE A 272 -6.76 -2.63 -4.68
C PHE A 272 -7.97 -1.99 -5.38
N VAL A 273 -8.51 -0.99 -4.75
CA VAL A 273 -9.75 -0.32 -5.15
C VAL A 273 -9.69 0.28 -6.56
N GLN A 274 -8.53 0.78 -6.97
CA GLN A 274 -8.30 1.34 -8.32
C GLN A 274 -8.39 0.31 -9.45
N GLU A 275 -8.24 -0.97 -9.11
CA GLU A 275 -8.33 -2.09 -10.06
C GLU A 275 -9.76 -2.68 -10.10
N ARG A 276 -10.38 -2.83 -8.91
CA ARG A 276 -11.66 -3.52 -8.81
C ARG A 276 -12.87 -2.61 -8.94
N ALA A 277 -12.73 -1.34 -8.58
CA ALA A 277 -13.80 -0.34 -8.64
C ALA A 277 -13.34 0.99 -9.28
N PRO A 278 -12.64 0.94 -10.44
CA PRO A 278 -11.98 2.12 -11.03
C PRO A 278 -12.95 3.25 -11.35
N GLU A 279 -14.18 2.93 -11.76
CA GLU A 279 -15.23 3.90 -12.10
C GLU A 279 -15.71 4.65 -10.86
N GLN A 280 -15.96 3.93 -9.75
CA GLN A 280 -16.40 4.54 -8.50
C GLN A 280 -15.33 5.52 -7.98
N VAL A 281 -14.06 5.09 -7.97
CA VAL A 281 -12.95 5.95 -7.51
C VAL A 281 -12.79 7.18 -8.41
N ALA A 282 -12.84 7.00 -9.72
CA ALA A 282 -12.74 8.12 -10.66
C ALA A 282 -13.89 9.12 -10.51
N ALA A 283 -15.12 8.63 -10.28
CA ALA A 283 -16.28 9.49 -10.04
C ALA A 283 -16.12 10.33 -8.77
N VAL A 284 -15.67 9.73 -7.68
CA VAL A 284 -15.42 10.42 -6.40
C VAL A 284 -14.35 11.51 -6.57
N ILE A 285 -13.24 11.22 -7.24
CA ILE A 285 -12.18 12.20 -7.52
C ILE A 285 -12.71 13.35 -8.39
N SER A 286 -13.40 13.03 -9.47
CA SER A 286 -13.95 14.05 -10.38
C SER A 286 -14.98 14.95 -9.69
N GLN A 287 -15.83 14.37 -8.83
CA GLN A 287 -16.82 15.12 -8.06
C GLN A 287 -16.16 16.07 -7.05
N LEU A 288 -15.11 15.61 -6.34
CA LEU A 288 -14.36 16.48 -5.43
C LEU A 288 -13.74 17.66 -6.18
N ILE A 289 -13.07 17.40 -7.31
CA ILE A 289 -12.44 18.46 -8.13
C ILE A 289 -13.49 19.47 -8.62
N ALA A 290 -14.66 19.01 -9.04
CA ALA A 290 -15.72 19.89 -9.55
C ALA A 290 -16.37 20.75 -8.45
N SER A 291 -16.32 20.35 -7.19
CA SER A 291 -16.97 21.03 -6.06
C SER A 291 -16.05 21.91 -5.23
N THR A 292 -14.72 21.85 -5.47
CA THR A 292 -13.69 22.57 -4.71
C THR A 292 -12.65 23.21 -5.63
#